data_ab4e9abbbdba7774bea82f49cf09ad7e
#
_entry.id   ab4e9abbbdba7774bea82f49cf09ad7e
#
_cell.length_a   1.000
_cell.length_b   1.000
_cell.length_c   1.000
_cell.angle_alpha   90.00
_cell.angle_beta   90.00
_cell.angle_gamma   90.00
#
_symmetry.space_group_name_H-M   'P 1'
#
loop_
_entity.id
_entity.type
_entity.pdbx_description
1 polymer ?
#
loop_
_entity_poly.entity_id
_entity_poly.type
_entity_poly.pdbx_seq_one_letter_code
_entity_poly.pdbx_strand_id
1 'polypeptide(L)'
;MPRHTIRWYGDAATARKARSAVSLHSHTSCSLETLAIVGTWKERGVLIRRLVERAERMRIGSRRSRVDFSDLHFTPPLPPREALEAERGQIERSLDLESFVSLTDHDTFESAEVLHDRFAEVSVPFSTEWTVPFESSYIHLGIHNVPRRAIASLQRRMHRISQGCTECRDRDTVCFGAHRELPEARWRSEALGELLEEISGYGDALTVLNHPAWDLGGIGDAENRRLIGRFLAVHGHAIHAVEVNGLRPWKENGVAISMSEAAGLPIVAGGDRHGCEPAAVLNLSQADCFAGFVSEIRRERRSEIVLMPQYREPLGFRKLQAVWDVLREYPEHSDGKRQWTDRILVRDGSGHFQTLSELWEGARSGPFAIEASRALTMSLERWPLRNAVRLAYATERRMAA
;
A
#
# COMPACT_ATOMS: atom_id res chain seq x y z
N MET A 1 -1.57 -20.18 -21.69
CA MET A 1 -0.65 -19.14 -21.19
C MET A 1 -1.45 -17.87 -20.95
N PRO A 2 -1.18 -17.12 -19.88
CA PRO A 2 -1.85 -15.84 -19.64
C PRO A 2 -1.55 -14.88 -20.80
N ARG A 3 -2.55 -14.04 -21.14
CA ARG A 3 -2.39 -12.99 -22.15
C ARG A 3 -2.42 -11.66 -21.42
N HIS A 4 -1.34 -10.90 -21.47
CA HIS A 4 -1.31 -9.56 -20.91
C HIS A 4 -0.86 -8.54 -21.94
N THR A 5 -1.35 -7.31 -21.80
CA THR A 5 -0.96 -6.15 -22.60
C THR A 5 -0.73 -4.97 -21.66
N ILE A 6 0.39 -4.27 -21.83
CA ILE A 6 0.70 -3.05 -21.08
C ILE A 6 0.80 -1.90 -22.08
N ARG A 7 0.07 -0.82 -21.83
CA ARG A 7 0.01 0.35 -22.71
C ARG A 7 0.28 1.63 -21.93
N TRP A 8 0.69 2.66 -22.64
CA TRP A 8 0.75 4.00 -22.08
C TRP A 8 -0.56 4.74 -22.32
N TYR A 9 -0.95 5.56 -21.35
CA TYR A 9 -2.01 6.54 -21.51
C TYR A 9 -1.70 7.46 -22.70
N GLY A 10 -2.68 7.66 -23.59
CA GLY A 10 -2.52 8.44 -24.81
C GLY A 10 -2.23 7.62 -26.07
N ASP A 11 -1.96 6.32 -25.96
CA ASP A 11 -2.01 5.41 -27.10
C ASP A 11 -3.48 5.30 -27.55
N ALA A 12 -3.85 6.09 -28.55
CA ALA A 12 -5.23 6.41 -28.94
C ALA A 12 -6.16 5.20 -29.25
N ALA A 13 -5.61 3.99 -29.36
CA ALA A 13 -6.37 2.76 -29.54
C ALA A 13 -6.82 2.11 -28.23
N THR A 14 -6.34 2.59 -27.07
CA THR A 14 -6.37 1.85 -25.80
C THR A 14 -7.75 1.95 -25.13
N ALA A 15 -8.23 3.14 -24.87
CA ALA A 15 -9.48 3.35 -24.13
C ALA A 15 -10.75 2.97 -24.94
N ARG A 16 -10.70 3.08 -26.27
CA ARG A 16 -11.88 2.86 -27.14
C ARG A 16 -12.41 1.42 -27.16
N LYS A 17 -11.67 0.46 -26.60
CA LYS A 17 -12.06 -0.96 -26.60
C LYS A 17 -12.45 -1.48 -25.23
N ALA A 18 -12.11 -0.78 -24.15
CA ALA A 18 -12.49 -1.17 -22.79
C ALA A 18 -13.87 -0.59 -22.43
N ARG A 19 -14.63 -1.29 -21.61
CA ARG A 19 -15.89 -0.82 -21.05
C ARG A 19 -15.68 -0.15 -19.72
N SER A 20 -14.75 -0.67 -18.93
CA SER A 20 -14.46 -0.19 -17.59
C SER A 20 -12.95 -0.15 -17.31
N ALA A 21 -12.57 0.58 -16.27
CA ALA A 21 -11.24 0.51 -15.69
C ALA A 21 -11.32 0.23 -14.20
N VAL A 22 -10.33 -0.53 -13.71
CA VAL A 22 -10.28 -0.99 -12.32
C VAL A 22 -9.01 -0.46 -11.65
N SER A 23 -9.18 0.32 -10.58
CA SER A 23 -8.11 0.68 -9.65
C SER A 23 -8.07 -0.34 -8.53
N LEU A 24 -6.97 -1.07 -8.43
CA LEU A 24 -6.66 -1.96 -7.32
C LEU A 24 -5.57 -1.33 -6.45
N HIS A 25 -5.50 -1.73 -5.18
CA HIS A 25 -4.42 -1.44 -4.26
C HIS A 25 -4.25 0.07 -3.99
N SER A 26 -5.14 0.58 -3.15
CA SER A 26 -5.11 1.96 -2.65
C SER A 26 -5.36 1.97 -1.15
N HIS A 27 -4.55 2.75 -0.42
CA HIS A 27 -4.65 2.90 1.02
C HIS A 27 -5.41 4.17 1.40
N THR A 28 -6.11 4.10 2.54
CA THR A 28 -6.92 5.20 3.09
C THR A 28 -6.44 5.55 4.51
N SER A 29 -7.08 6.51 5.13
CA SER A 29 -6.83 6.87 6.53
C SER A 29 -7.12 5.72 7.54
N CYS A 30 -7.72 4.62 7.09
CA CYS A 30 -7.89 3.39 7.88
C CYS A 30 -6.63 2.51 7.88
N SER A 31 -5.68 2.74 6.96
CA SER A 31 -4.41 2.01 6.91
C SER A 31 -3.42 2.55 7.93
N LEU A 32 -2.67 1.65 8.56
CA LEU A 32 -1.58 2.01 9.45
C LEU A 32 -0.25 1.64 8.81
N GLU A 33 0.51 2.66 8.42
CA GLU A 33 1.77 2.53 7.70
C GLU A 33 2.97 2.71 8.63
N THR A 34 4.05 1.97 8.41
CA THR A 34 5.28 2.13 9.20
C THR A 34 6.21 3.20 8.62
N LEU A 35 6.80 4.02 9.48
CA LEU A 35 7.90 4.93 9.11
C LEU A 35 9.29 4.29 9.24
N ALA A 36 9.38 3.01 9.57
CA ALA A 36 10.65 2.29 9.68
C ALA A 36 11.53 2.41 8.42
N ILE A 37 10.89 2.55 7.23
CA ILE A 37 11.58 2.77 5.95
C ILE A 37 12.44 4.05 5.95
N VAL A 38 12.10 5.06 6.77
CA VAL A 38 12.89 6.30 6.89
C VAL A 38 14.27 6.01 7.45
N GLY A 39 14.38 5.02 8.36
CA GLY A 39 15.65 4.54 8.90
C GLY A 39 16.62 4.05 7.81
N THR A 40 16.11 3.40 6.77
CA THR A 40 16.90 2.88 5.64
C THR A 40 17.43 3.99 4.73
N TRP A 41 16.86 5.19 4.78
CA TRP A 41 17.32 6.33 3.98
C TRP A 41 18.69 6.85 4.40
N LYS A 42 19.17 6.50 5.60
CA LYS A 42 20.54 6.82 6.05
C LYS A 42 21.62 6.34 5.08
N GLU A 43 21.33 5.28 4.33
CA GLU A 43 22.26 4.71 3.34
C GLU A 43 22.30 5.48 2.02
N ARG A 44 21.31 6.37 1.76
CA ARG A 44 21.15 7.09 0.48
C ARG A 44 21.98 8.36 0.34
N GLY A 45 22.81 8.73 1.34
CA GLY A 45 23.73 9.85 1.25
C GLY A 45 23.97 10.58 2.57
N VAL A 46 25.08 11.29 2.65
CA VAL A 46 25.56 11.96 3.89
C VAL A 46 24.55 12.99 4.41
N LEU A 47 23.92 13.76 3.50
CA LEU A 47 22.96 14.79 3.89
C LEU A 47 21.70 14.16 4.47
N ILE A 48 21.16 13.15 3.82
CA ILE A 48 19.95 12.43 4.26
C ILE A 48 20.24 11.75 5.61
N ARG A 49 21.39 11.09 5.75
CA ARG A 49 21.82 10.51 7.02
C ARG A 49 21.81 11.54 8.14
N ARG A 50 22.40 12.72 7.94
CA ARG A 50 22.43 13.79 8.96
C ARG A 50 21.03 14.29 9.34
N LEU A 51 20.11 14.36 8.35
CA LEU A 51 18.72 14.76 8.60
C LEU A 51 17.98 13.71 9.43
N VAL A 52 18.11 12.42 9.07
CA VAL A 52 17.49 11.32 9.81
C VAL A 52 18.08 11.22 11.22
N GLU A 53 19.40 11.25 11.39
CA GLU A 53 20.06 11.25 12.70
C GLU A 53 19.69 12.47 13.57
N ARG A 54 19.45 13.63 12.93
CA ARG A 54 18.94 14.81 13.64
C ARG A 54 17.51 14.62 14.09
N ALA A 55 16.65 14.02 13.26
CA ALA A 55 15.26 13.68 13.62
C ALA A 55 15.22 12.68 14.80
N GLU A 56 16.06 11.64 14.77
CA GLU A 56 16.16 10.66 15.87
C GLU A 56 16.62 11.27 17.21
N ARG A 57 17.31 12.41 17.17
CA ARG A 57 17.70 13.15 18.40
C ARG A 57 16.58 14.04 18.93
N MET A 58 15.50 14.24 18.17
CA MET A 58 14.35 15.01 18.63
C MET A 58 13.60 14.21 19.69
N ARG A 59 12.92 14.92 20.58
CA ARG A 59 12.09 14.32 21.63
C ARG A 59 10.63 14.51 21.25
N ILE A 60 9.89 13.43 21.32
CA ILE A 60 8.44 13.46 21.17
C ILE A 60 7.83 13.35 22.56
N GLY A 61 7.12 14.40 23.00
CA GLY A 61 6.45 14.45 24.30
C GLY A 61 7.37 14.66 25.50
N SER A 62 6.82 14.51 26.69
CA SER A 62 7.51 14.68 28.00
C SER A 62 8.47 13.54 28.34
N ARG A 63 8.38 12.41 27.68
CA ARG A 63 9.29 11.26 27.87
C ARG A 63 10.64 11.55 27.21
N ARG A 64 11.72 11.28 27.95
CA ARG A 64 13.12 11.49 27.50
C ARG A 64 13.59 10.53 26.39
N SER A 65 12.71 9.75 25.77
CA SER A 65 13.04 8.80 24.70
C SER A 65 13.35 9.52 23.40
N ARG A 66 14.39 9.07 22.71
CA ARG A 66 14.71 9.48 21.33
C ARG A 66 13.62 8.96 20.40
N VAL A 67 13.42 9.67 19.29
CA VAL A 67 12.56 9.18 18.21
C VAL A 67 13.18 7.91 17.64
N ASP A 68 12.46 6.81 17.71
CA ASP A 68 12.76 5.61 16.92
C ASP A 68 11.75 5.54 15.78
N PHE A 69 12.23 5.56 14.54
CA PHE A 69 11.36 5.46 13.37
C PHE A 69 10.65 4.12 13.27
N SER A 70 11.12 3.07 13.95
CA SER A 70 10.43 1.79 14.04
C SER A 70 9.15 1.86 14.91
N ASP A 71 9.08 2.83 15.84
CA ASP A 71 7.91 3.10 16.66
C ASP A 71 6.98 4.15 16.06
N LEU A 72 7.37 4.77 14.94
CA LEU A 72 6.57 5.77 14.27
C LEU A 72 5.75 5.16 13.13
N HIS A 73 4.49 5.52 13.11
CA HIS A 73 3.54 5.11 12.09
C HIS A 73 2.81 6.34 11.54
N PHE A 74 2.16 6.17 10.40
CA PHE A 74 1.29 7.19 9.85
C PHE A 74 0.06 6.56 9.20
N THR A 75 -0.99 7.34 9.02
CA THR A 75 -2.11 6.97 8.17
C THR A 75 -2.07 7.81 6.89
N PRO A 76 -2.38 7.24 5.72
CA PRO A 76 -2.59 8.01 4.49
C PRO A 76 -3.60 9.15 4.71
N PRO A 77 -3.49 10.26 3.94
CA PRO A 77 -4.27 11.46 4.22
C PRO A 77 -5.76 11.33 3.84
N LEU A 78 -6.10 10.54 2.82
CA LEU A 78 -7.46 10.49 2.30
C LEU A 78 -8.35 9.53 3.10
N PRO A 79 -9.49 10.00 3.65
CA PRO A 79 -10.53 9.12 4.15
C PRO A 79 -11.09 8.20 3.05
N PRO A 80 -11.78 7.10 3.38
CA PRO A 80 -12.25 6.13 2.40
C PRO A 80 -13.07 6.72 1.24
N ARG A 81 -13.94 7.69 1.53
CA ARG A 81 -14.78 8.34 0.51
C ARG A 81 -13.96 9.19 -0.45
N GLU A 82 -13.12 10.05 0.08
CA GLU A 82 -12.24 10.93 -0.69
C GLU A 82 -11.24 10.13 -1.53
N ALA A 83 -10.76 9.01 -1.00
CA ALA A 83 -9.93 8.06 -1.71
C ALA A 83 -10.67 7.42 -2.90
N LEU A 84 -11.88 6.95 -2.67
CA LEU A 84 -12.75 6.38 -3.71
C LEU A 84 -13.05 7.41 -4.80
N GLU A 85 -13.42 8.64 -4.42
CA GLU A 85 -13.74 9.72 -5.36
C GLU A 85 -12.51 10.15 -6.19
N ALA A 86 -11.30 10.14 -5.60
CA ALA A 86 -10.06 10.45 -6.32
C ALA A 86 -9.78 9.41 -7.42
N GLU A 87 -9.90 8.12 -7.11
CA GLU A 87 -9.68 7.02 -8.06
C GLU A 87 -10.76 7.01 -9.17
N ARG A 88 -12.04 7.08 -8.80
CA ARG A 88 -13.16 7.17 -9.74
C ARG A 88 -13.01 8.34 -10.67
N GLY A 89 -12.79 9.53 -10.09
CA GLY A 89 -12.66 10.76 -10.87
C GLY A 89 -11.48 10.74 -11.84
N GLN A 90 -10.38 10.03 -11.54
CA GLN A 90 -9.32 9.83 -12.52
C GLN A 90 -9.78 8.97 -13.70
N ILE A 91 -10.42 7.82 -13.43
CA ILE A 91 -10.89 6.90 -14.45
C ILE A 91 -11.89 7.61 -15.37
N GLU A 92 -12.91 8.22 -14.79
CA GLU A 92 -13.99 8.89 -15.52
C GLU A 92 -13.48 10.06 -16.37
N ARG A 93 -12.67 10.96 -15.77
CA ARG A 93 -12.17 12.14 -16.51
C ARG A 93 -11.10 11.84 -17.54
N SER A 94 -10.23 10.84 -17.27
CA SER A 94 -9.07 10.57 -18.12
C SER A 94 -9.33 9.52 -19.19
N LEU A 95 -10.18 8.53 -18.89
CA LEU A 95 -10.41 7.39 -19.77
C LEU A 95 -11.83 7.36 -20.35
N ASP A 96 -12.78 8.11 -19.76
CA ASP A 96 -14.22 8.08 -20.11
C ASP A 96 -14.78 6.65 -20.04
N LEU A 97 -14.44 5.94 -18.93
CA LEU A 97 -14.83 4.55 -18.69
C LEU A 97 -15.59 4.42 -17.37
N GLU A 98 -16.38 3.36 -17.25
CA GLU A 98 -16.96 2.94 -15.98
C GLU A 98 -15.84 2.60 -14.98
N SER A 99 -16.01 3.00 -13.72
CA SER A 99 -14.96 2.92 -12.72
C SER A 99 -15.27 1.88 -11.64
N PHE A 100 -14.34 0.94 -11.42
CA PHE A 100 -14.35 0.05 -10.27
C PHE A 100 -13.10 0.30 -9.42
N VAL A 101 -13.30 0.46 -8.10
CA VAL A 101 -12.22 0.78 -7.17
C VAL A 101 -12.21 -0.21 -6.01
N SER A 102 -11.05 -0.75 -5.71
CA SER A 102 -10.81 -1.62 -4.58
C SER A 102 -9.81 -0.96 -3.62
N LEU A 103 -10.29 -0.55 -2.44
CA LEU A 103 -9.45 -0.02 -1.37
C LEU A 103 -8.91 -1.17 -0.54
N THR A 104 -7.61 -1.12 -0.20
CA THR A 104 -6.89 -2.26 0.38
C THR A 104 -5.99 -1.83 1.52
N ASP A 105 -6.58 -1.27 2.56
CA ASP A 105 -5.83 -0.90 3.75
C ASP A 105 -5.12 -2.12 4.36
N HIS A 106 -3.96 -1.89 4.99
CA HIS A 106 -3.17 -2.96 5.58
C HIS A 106 -3.94 -3.69 6.68
N ASP A 107 -4.06 -4.99 6.50
CA ASP A 107 -4.57 -5.95 7.48
C ASP A 107 -5.99 -5.65 8.01
N THR A 108 -6.79 -4.83 7.28
CA THR A 108 -8.15 -4.45 7.67
C THR A 108 -9.09 -4.30 6.47
N PHE A 109 -10.39 -4.53 6.67
CA PHE A 109 -11.47 -4.26 5.72
C PHE A 109 -12.25 -2.97 6.06
N GLU A 110 -11.77 -2.18 7.01
CA GLU A 110 -12.49 -1.05 7.60
C GLU A 110 -12.94 0.00 6.56
N SER A 111 -12.12 0.31 5.57
CA SER A 111 -12.50 1.30 4.53
C SER A 111 -13.77 0.91 3.78
N ALA A 112 -13.91 -0.36 3.40
CA ALA A 112 -15.10 -0.85 2.73
C ALA A 112 -16.29 -0.91 3.69
N GLU A 113 -16.09 -1.32 4.95
CA GLU A 113 -17.15 -1.32 5.98
C GLU A 113 -17.68 0.09 6.22
N VAL A 114 -16.81 1.09 6.40
CA VAL A 114 -17.17 2.50 6.56
C VAL A 114 -17.98 3.02 5.36
N LEU A 115 -17.58 2.67 4.14
CA LEU A 115 -18.27 3.10 2.94
C LEU A 115 -19.67 2.48 2.84
N HIS A 116 -19.80 1.18 3.08
CA HIS A 116 -21.09 0.49 3.02
C HIS A 116 -22.04 0.91 4.14
N ASP A 117 -21.53 1.22 5.33
CA ASP A 117 -22.37 1.57 6.48
C ASP A 117 -22.82 3.04 6.44
N ARG A 118 -22.00 3.94 5.86
CA ARG A 118 -22.31 5.39 5.83
C ARG A 118 -22.93 5.87 4.51
N PHE A 119 -22.69 5.14 3.41
CA PHE A 119 -23.08 5.55 2.05
C PHE A 119 -23.73 4.39 1.32
N ALA A 120 -25.05 4.25 1.48
CA ALA A 120 -25.83 3.11 0.94
C ALA A 120 -25.75 2.97 -0.60
N GLU A 121 -25.48 4.07 -1.32
CA GLU A 121 -25.33 4.11 -2.77
C GLU A 121 -23.95 3.64 -3.27
N VAL A 122 -22.98 3.48 -2.35
CA VAL A 122 -21.62 3.10 -2.71
C VAL A 122 -21.47 1.59 -2.71
N SER A 123 -21.09 1.05 -3.86
CA SER A 123 -20.72 -0.35 -4.02
C SER A 123 -19.22 -0.45 -4.27
N VAL A 124 -18.47 -0.93 -3.28
CA VAL A 124 -17.04 -1.24 -3.37
C VAL A 124 -16.80 -2.67 -2.89
N PRO A 125 -15.80 -3.38 -3.45
CA PRO A 125 -15.45 -4.70 -2.96
C PRO A 125 -14.84 -4.63 -1.56
N PHE A 126 -15.16 -5.61 -0.70
CA PHE A 126 -14.47 -5.78 0.57
C PHE A 126 -13.08 -6.34 0.31
N SER A 127 -12.05 -5.53 0.57
CA SER A 127 -10.69 -5.83 0.18
C SER A 127 -9.69 -5.35 1.22
N THR A 128 -8.51 -5.96 1.24
CA THR A 128 -7.41 -5.61 2.14
C THR A 128 -6.08 -5.99 1.53
N GLU A 129 -5.00 -5.30 1.89
CA GLU A 129 -3.64 -5.78 1.69
C GLU A 129 -3.18 -6.51 2.95
N TRP A 130 -3.02 -7.82 2.86
CA TRP A 130 -2.63 -8.65 3.98
C TRP A 130 -1.13 -8.83 4.06
N THR A 131 -0.54 -8.48 5.21
CA THR A 131 0.87 -8.69 5.53
C THR A 131 1.09 -10.10 6.06
N VAL A 132 1.62 -10.98 5.23
CA VAL A 132 1.83 -12.40 5.52
C VAL A 132 3.28 -12.67 5.90
N PRO A 133 3.58 -13.12 7.12
CA PRO A 133 4.91 -13.62 7.45
C PRO A 133 5.15 -14.96 6.74
N PHE A 134 6.25 -15.04 6.02
CA PHE A 134 6.66 -16.26 5.34
C PHE A 134 8.16 -16.48 5.48
N GLU A 135 8.57 -17.60 6.10
CA GLU A 135 9.95 -17.91 6.44
C GLU A 135 10.67 -16.77 7.18
N SER A 136 11.67 -16.15 6.56
CA SER A 136 12.51 -15.09 7.15
C SER A 136 12.06 -13.68 6.79
N SER A 137 10.93 -13.49 6.11
CA SER A 137 10.47 -12.20 5.62
C SER A 137 8.93 -12.09 5.64
N TYR A 138 8.42 -11.09 4.95
CA TYR A 138 7.00 -10.83 4.77
C TYR A 138 6.65 -10.78 3.28
N ILE A 139 5.40 -11.10 2.98
CA ILE A 139 4.81 -11.01 1.65
C ILE A 139 3.50 -10.23 1.78
N HIS A 140 3.22 -9.33 0.85
CA HIS A 140 1.93 -8.67 0.78
C HIS A 140 1.02 -9.37 -0.21
N LEU A 141 -0.20 -9.68 0.22
CA LEU A 141 -1.25 -10.24 -0.59
C LEU A 141 -2.45 -9.30 -0.67
N GLY A 142 -2.76 -8.84 -1.88
CA GLY A 142 -4.03 -8.17 -2.15
C GLY A 142 -5.17 -9.18 -2.14
N ILE A 143 -6.07 -9.06 -1.18
CA ILE A 143 -7.29 -9.87 -1.10
C ILE A 143 -8.46 -8.98 -1.49
N HIS A 144 -9.10 -9.25 -2.61
CA HIS A 144 -10.15 -8.40 -3.15
C HIS A 144 -11.49 -9.14 -3.24
N ASN A 145 -12.57 -8.40 -2.96
CA ASN A 145 -13.96 -8.81 -3.17
C ASN A 145 -14.37 -10.08 -2.40
N VAL A 146 -13.98 -10.17 -1.13
CA VAL A 146 -14.47 -11.25 -0.27
C VAL A 146 -15.93 -11.02 0.13
N PRO A 147 -16.70 -12.07 0.39
CA PRO A 147 -18.09 -11.94 0.84
C PRO A 147 -18.18 -11.23 2.20
N ARG A 148 -19.06 -10.23 2.35
CA ARG A 148 -19.25 -9.49 3.63
C ARG A 148 -19.39 -10.42 4.84
N ARG A 149 -20.14 -11.54 4.70
CA ARG A 149 -20.34 -12.53 5.77
C ARG A 149 -19.04 -13.19 6.26
N ALA A 150 -18.00 -13.20 5.45
CA ALA A 150 -16.72 -13.85 5.78
C ALA A 150 -15.75 -12.92 6.50
N ILE A 151 -15.92 -11.59 6.43
CA ILE A 151 -14.94 -10.58 6.87
C ILE A 151 -14.49 -10.83 8.30
N ALA A 152 -15.41 -10.90 9.26
CA ALA A 152 -15.05 -11.05 10.68
C ALA A 152 -14.26 -12.33 10.96
N SER A 153 -14.53 -13.42 10.23
CA SER A 153 -13.77 -14.67 10.34
C SER A 153 -12.40 -14.57 9.70
N LEU A 154 -12.34 -14.02 8.49
CA LEU A 154 -11.09 -13.80 7.76
C LEU A 154 -10.14 -12.88 8.53
N GLN A 155 -10.64 -11.73 9.00
CA GLN A 155 -9.88 -10.76 9.78
C GLN A 155 -9.21 -11.41 11.00
N ARG A 156 -9.96 -12.18 11.81
CA ARG A 156 -9.41 -12.88 12.98
C ARG A 156 -8.35 -13.91 12.61
N ARG A 157 -8.54 -14.66 11.51
CA ARG A 157 -7.59 -15.69 11.07
C ARG A 157 -6.33 -15.08 10.46
N MET A 158 -6.49 -14.05 9.63
CA MET A 158 -5.39 -13.26 9.08
C MET A 158 -4.54 -12.68 10.20
N HIS A 159 -5.17 -12.05 11.19
CA HIS A 159 -4.50 -11.52 12.38
C HIS A 159 -3.69 -12.59 13.13
N ARG A 160 -4.25 -13.77 13.36
CA ARG A 160 -3.53 -14.87 14.03
C ARG A 160 -2.29 -15.30 13.25
N ILE A 161 -2.39 -15.38 11.93
CA ILE A 161 -1.27 -15.78 11.07
C ILE A 161 -0.20 -14.68 11.07
N SER A 162 -0.59 -13.41 10.95
CA SER A 162 0.33 -12.28 10.92
C SER A 162 1.03 -12.07 12.25
N GLN A 163 0.31 -12.15 13.34
CA GLN A 163 0.86 -11.81 14.64
C GLN A 163 1.80 -12.86 15.22
N GLY A 164 1.58 -14.16 14.96
CA GLY A 164 2.43 -15.28 15.39
C GLY A 164 3.07 -15.19 16.78
N CYS A 165 2.78 -14.12 17.49
CA CYS A 165 3.30 -13.75 18.78
C CYS A 165 2.32 -14.20 19.86
N THR A 166 2.77 -15.02 20.77
CA THR A 166 1.99 -15.48 21.93
C THR A 166 1.60 -14.35 22.85
N GLU A 167 2.38 -13.27 22.89
CA GLU A 167 2.14 -12.09 23.72
C GLU A 167 1.09 -11.13 23.14
N CYS A 168 0.85 -11.19 21.82
CA CYS A 168 -0.17 -10.38 21.16
C CYS A 168 -1.53 -11.09 21.05
N ARG A 169 -1.68 -12.31 21.61
CA ARG A 169 -2.92 -13.12 21.55
C ARG A 169 -4.14 -12.44 22.14
N ASP A 170 -3.96 -11.55 23.08
CA ASP A 170 -5.04 -10.95 23.87
C ASP A 170 -5.27 -9.45 23.58
N ARG A 171 -4.63 -8.89 22.56
CA ARG A 171 -4.73 -7.45 22.26
C ARG A 171 -5.11 -7.24 20.79
N ASP A 172 -6.11 -6.41 20.55
CA ASP A 172 -6.55 -5.96 19.22
C ASP A 172 -5.51 -5.05 18.50
N THR A 173 -4.24 -5.18 18.83
CA THR A 173 -3.14 -4.33 18.33
C THR A 173 -2.27 -5.11 17.35
N VAL A 174 -2.13 -4.57 16.14
CA VAL A 174 -1.28 -5.11 15.09
C VAL A 174 0.19 -4.87 15.43
N CYS A 175 0.98 -5.96 15.56
CA CYS A 175 2.42 -5.88 15.78
C CYS A 175 3.15 -5.81 14.44
N PHE A 176 3.45 -4.62 13.95
CA PHE A 176 4.33 -4.45 12.80
C PHE A 176 5.80 -4.59 13.20
N GLY A 177 6.47 -5.63 12.71
CA GLY A 177 7.93 -5.72 12.61
C GLY A 177 8.75 -5.83 13.90
N ALA A 178 8.15 -5.97 15.09
CA ALA A 178 8.90 -5.93 16.36
C ALA A 178 9.39 -7.30 16.87
N HIS A 179 8.96 -8.42 16.26
CA HIS A 179 9.30 -9.75 16.79
C HIS A 179 10.22 -10.50 15.82
N ARG A 180 11.50 -10.56 16.19
CA ARG A 180 12.56 -11.30 15.47
C ARG A 180 12.47 -12.83 15.60
N GLU A 181 11.64 -13.36 16.49
CA GLU A 181 11.50 -14.79 16.69
C GLU A 181 10.15 -15.26 16.14
N LEU A 182 10.21 -15.91 15.00
CA LEU A 182 9.07 -16.55 14.34
C LEU A 182 8.78 -17.89 15.04
N PRO A 183 7.69 -18.05 15.80
CA PRO A 183 7.34 -19.36 16.32
C PRO A 183 6.93 -20.29 15.19
N GLU A 184 7.41 -21.51 15.24
CA GLU A 184 7.04 -22.71 14.46
C GLU A 184 6.53 -22.49 13.03
N ALA A 185 7.47 -22.36 12.09
CA ALA A 185 7.25 -22.13 10.67
C ALA A 185 6.21 -23.09 10.02
N ARG A 186 6.11 -24.31 10.53
CA ARG A 186 5.22 -25.35 10.00
C ARG A 186 3.73 -25.03 10.24
N TRP A 187 3.35 -24.69 11.45
CA TRP A 187 1.95 -24.37 11.79
C TRP A 187 1.40 -23.18 10.98
N ARG A 188 2.23 -22.17 10.79
CA ARG A 188 1.84 -21.00 10.00
C ARG A 188 1.62 -21.33 8.54
N SER A 189 2.46 -22.18 7.97
CA SER A 189 2.34 -22.57 6.56
C SER A 189 1.06 -23.36 6.30
N GLU A 190 0.66 -24.25 7.22
CA GLU A 190 -0.59 -25.01 7.12
C GLU A 190 -1.81 -24.09 7.26
N ALA A 191 -1.86 -23.26 8.31
CA ALA A 191 -2.95 -22.32 8.54
C ALA A 191 -3.08 -21.27 7.42
N LEU A 192 -1.94 -20.83 6.85
CA LEU A 192 -1.90 -19.94 5.69
C LEU A 192 -2.49 -20.63 4.46
N GLY A 193 -2.08 -21.87 4.19
CA GLY A 193 -2.60 -22.65 3.07
C GLY A 193 -4.12 -22.84 3.14
N GLU A 194 -4.63 -23.28 4.29
CA GLU A 194 -6.07 -23.44 4.52
C GLU A 194 -6.85 -22.14 4.31
N LEU A 195 -6.31 -21.00 4.79
CA LEU A 195 -6.97 -19.71 4.64
C LEU A 195 -6.96 -19.24 3.19
N LEU A 196 -5.85 -19.41 2.47
CA LEU A 196 -5.77 -19.08 1.05
C LEU A 196 -6.69 -19.96 0.18
N GLU A 197 -6.80 -21.24 0.49
CA GLU A 197 -7.74 -22.14 -0.18
C GLU A 197 -9.20 -21.72 0.04
N GLU A 198 -9.55 -21.33 1.28
CA GLU A 198 -10.89 -20.80 1.58
C GLU A 198 -11.18 -19.53 0.77
N ILE A 199 -10.25 -18.56 0.78
CA ILE A 199 -10.40 -17.31 0.02
C ILE A 199 -10.53 -17.61 -1.48
N SER A 200 -9.69 -18.50 -2.00
CA SER A 200 -9.76 -18.93 -3.41
C SER A 200 -11.08 -19.65 -3.74
N GLY A 201 -11.70 -20.29 -2.76
CA GLY A 201 -13.02 -20.92 -2.87
C GLY A 201 -14.16 -19.92 -3.08
N TYR A 202 -13.98 -18.65 -2.72
CA TYR A 202 -14.94 -17.59 -3.06
C TYR A 202 -14.77 -17.24 -4.54
N GLY A 203 -15.70 -17.65 -5.39
CA GLY A 203 -15.60 -17.55 -6.85
C GLY A 203 -15.34 -16.15 -7.39
N ASP A 204 -15.78 -15.12 -6.68
CA ASP A 204 -15.66 -13.71 -7.05
C ASP A 204 -14.53 -12.99 -6.29
N ALA A 205 -13.76 -13.68 -5.44
CA ALA A 205 -12.59 -13.12 -4.78
C ALA A 205 -11.34 -13.22 -5.67
N LEU A 206 -10.45 -12.24 -5.54
CA LEU A 206 -9.18 -12.20 -6.25
C LEU A 206 -8.03 -12.10 -5.24
N THR A 207 -7.09 -13.03 -5.29
CA THR A 207 -5.85 -13.01 -4.50
C THR A 207 -4.71 -12.61 -5.40
N VAL A 208 -4.03 -11.52 -5.06
CA VAL A 208 -2.92 -10.93 -5.83
C VAL A 208 -1.65 -10.97 -5.00
N LEU A 209 -0.55 -11.41 -5.59
CA LEU A 209 0.77 -11.26 -5.01
C LEU A 209 1.26 -9.84 -5.29
N ASN A 210 1.20 -8.96 -4.27
CA ASN A 210 1.53 -7.55 -4.40
C ASN A 210 3.05 -7.34 -4.45
N HIS A 211 3.50 -6.42 -5.32
CA HIS A 211 4.90 -5.95 -5.48
C HIS A 211 6.00 -6.96 -5.09
N PRO A 212 6.02 -8.19 -5.65
CA PRO A 212 6.85 -9.31 -5.16
C PRO A 212 8.37 -9.08 -5.29
N ALA A 213 8.77 -8.08 -6.07
CA ALA A 213 10.19 -7.72 -6.20
C ALA A 213 10.67 -6.78 -5.08
N TRP A 214 9.76 -6.27 -4.25
CA TRP A 214 10.15 -5.46 -3.10
C TRP A 214 10.59 -6.33 -1.94
N ASP A 215 11.83 -6.13 -1.48
CA ASP A 215 12.36 -6.79 -0.29
C ASP A 215 11.84 -6.11 0.99
N LEU A 216 10.68 -6.56 1.46
CA LEU A 216 10.02 -6.05 2.67
C LEU A 216 10.82 -6.34 3.95
N GLY A 217 11.46 -7.49 4.01
CA GLY A 217 12.20 -7.95 5.20
C GLY A 217 13.67 -7.52 5.23
N GLY A 218 14.18 -6.86 4.18
CA GLY A 218 15.59 -6.46 4.10
C GLY A 218 16.56 -7.64 4.02
N ILE A 219 16.14 -8.77 3.43
CA ILE A 219 16.94 -10.01 3.32
C ILE A 219 17.84 -10.03 2.08
N GLY A 220 17.73 -9.03 1.23
CA GLY A 220 18.45 -8.89 -0.03
C GLY A 220 17.68 -9.42 -1.25
N ASP A 221 17.77 -8.71 -2.38
CA ASP A 221 16.99 -8.99 -3.61
C ASP A 221 17.05 -10.44 -4.08
N ALA A 222 18.22 -11.08 -3.96
CA ALA A 222 18.41 -12.45 -4.43
C ALA A 222 17.67 -13.46 -3.53
N GLU A 223 17.71 -13.25 -2.21
CA GLU A 223 17.00 -14.11 -1.26
C GLU A 223 15.50 -13.84 -1.30
N ASN A 224 15.08 -12.58 -1.43
CA ASN A 224 13.68 -12.24 -1.62
C ASN A 224 13.10 -12.96 -2.85
N ARG A 225 13.78 -12.95 -3.99
CA ARG A 225 13.33 -13.71 -5.17
C ARG A 225 13.21 -15.22 -4.92
N ARG A 226 14.14 -15.82 -4.17
CA ARG A 226 14.04 -17.25 -3.81
C ARG A 226 12.87 -17.52 -2.88
N LEU A 227 12.66 -16.65 -1.89
CA LEU A 227 11.53 -16.72 -0.95
C LEU A 227 10.20 -16.65 -1.70
N ILE A 228 10.02 -15.70 -2.60
CA ILE A 228 8.82 -15.60 -3.44
C ILE A 228 8.64 -16.83 -4.32
N GLY A 229 9.73 -17.37 -4.89
CA GLY A 229 9.68 -18.61 -5.67
C GLY A 229 9.20 -19.82 -4.83
N ARG A 230 9.67 -19.94 -3.59
CA ARG A 230 9.20 -20.98 -2.66
C ARG A 230 7.74 -20.77 -2.26
N PHE A 231 7.34 -19.52 -1.99
CA PHE A 231 5.95 -19.19 -1.70
C PHE A 231 5.02 -19.61 -2.85
N LEU A 232 5.36 -19.24 -4.08
CA LEU A 232 4.58 -19.63 -5.26
C LEU A 232 4.60 -21.15 -5.53
N ALA A 233 5.68 -21.85 -5.20
CA ALA A 233 5.73 -23.31 -5.32
C ALA A 233 4.78 -24.01 -4.34
N VAL A 234 4.57 -23.44 -3.15
CA VAL A 234 3.70 -24.02 -2.11
C VAL A 234 2.25 -23.53 -2.25
N HIS A 235 2.05 -22.23 -2.42
CA HIS A 235 0.74 -21.57 -2.34
C HIS A 235 0.24 -20.98 -3.67
N GLY A 236 1.03 -21.12 -4.76
CA GLY A 236 0.71 -20.51 -6.06
C GLY A 236 -0.63 -20.94 -6.67
N HIS A 237 -1.14 -22.10 -6.29
CA HIS A 237 -2.46 -22.60 -6.72
C HIS A 237 -3.64 -21.74 -6.20
N ALA A 238 -3.45 -21.01 -5.08
CA ALA A 238 -4.42 -20.10 -4.50
C ALA A 238 -4.16 -18.63 -4.86
N ILE A 239 -3.07 -18.33 -5.61
CA ILE A 239 -2.76 -16.99 -6.11
C ILE A 239 -3.32 -16.84 -7.52
N HIS A 240 -4.05 -15.76 -7.76
CA HIS A 240 -4.75 -15.55 -9.03
C HIS A 240 -4.00 -14.66 -10.00
N ALA A 241 -3.19 -13.72 -9.48
CA ALA A 241 -2.40 -12.80 -10.29
C ALA A 241 -1.16 -12.29 -9.53
N VAL A 242 -0.23 -11.70 -10.28
CA VAL A 242 0.94 -10.97 -9.76
C VAL A 242 0.81 -9.50 -10.11
N GLU A 243 1.17 -8.62 -9.18
CA GLU A 243 1.00 -7.19 -9.34
C GLU A 243 2.13 -6.54 -10.15
N VAL A 244 1.73 -5.67 -11.08
CA VAL A 244 2.52 -4.56 -11.63
C VAL A 244 2.15 -3.31 -10.84
N ASN A 245 3.10 -2.78 -10.07
CA ASN A 245 2.81 -1.80 -9.03
C ASN A 245 3.14 -0.37 -9.47
N GLY A 246 2.21 0.55 -9.20
CA GLY A 246 2.30 1.95 -9.58
C GLY A 246 3.34 2.75 -8.78
N LEU A 247 3.72 2.28 -7.59
CA LEU A 247 4.70 2.93 -6.71
C LEU A 247 6.07 2.22 -6.72
N ARG A 248 6.33 1.41 -7.77
CA ARG A 248 7.60 0.71 -7.98
C ARG A 248 8.27 1.12 -9.29
N PRO A 249 9.61 1.08 -9.36
CA PRO A 249 10.32 1.35 -10.61
C PRO A 249 10.05 0.24 -11.63
N TRP A 250 10.14 0.58 -12.92
CA TRP A 250 9.91 -0.39 -13.99
C TRP A 250 10.79 -1.64 -13.91
N LYS A 251 12.03 -1.50 -13.41
CA LYS A 251 12.93 -2.63 -13.18
C LYS A 251 12.34 -3.69 -12.23
N GLU A 252 11.72 -3.26 -11.13
CA GLU A 252 11.04 -4.17 -10.20
C GLU A 252 9.79 -4.77 -10.82
N ASN A 253 9.01 -3.97 -11.55
CA ASN A 253 7.85 -4.47 -12.29
C ASN A 253 8.24 -5.50 -13.36
N GLY A 254 9.39 -5.32 -14.04
CA GLY A 254 9.92 -6.32 -14.97
C GLY A 254 10.25 -7.66 -14.29
N VAL A 255 10.78 -7.62 -13.07
CA VAL A 255 10.99 -8.84 -12.26
C VAL A 255 9.66 -9.48 -11.88
N ALA A 256 8.66 -8.71 -11.46
CA ALA A 256 7.32 -9.20 -11.14
C ALA A 256 6.64 -9.88 -12.36
N ILE A 257 6.76 -9.28 -13.53
CA ILE A 257 6.27 -9.86 -14.81
C ILE A 257 6.96 -11.19 -15.08
N SER A 258 8.29 -11.27 -14.96
CA SER A 258 9.02 -12.51 -15.17
C SER A 258 8.64 -13.61 -14.18
N MET A 259 8.37 -13.25 -12.91
CA MET A 259 7.84 -14.19 -11.90
C MET A 259 6.44 -14.68 -12.27
N SER A 260 5.56 -13.78 -12.73
CA SER A 260 4.22 -14.11 -13.22
C SER A 260 4.27 -15.11 -14.39
N GLU A 261 5.12 -14.86 -15.37
CA GLU A 261 5.32 -15.75 -16.53
C GLU A 261 5.82 -17.13 -16.10
N ALA A 262 6.81 -17.20 -15.22
CA ALA A 262 7.37 -18.44 -14.69
C ALA A 262 6.34 -19.26 -13.91
N ALA A 263 5.47 -18.59 -13.12
CA ALA A 263 4.39 -19.21 -12.38
C ALA A 263 3.14 -19.49 -13.25
N GLY A 264 3.13 -19.01 -14.50
CA GLY A 264 2.00 -19.12 -15.40
C GLY A 264 0.77 -18.31 -14.90
N LEU A 265 0.94 -17.26 -14.11
CA LEU A 265 -0.13 -16.42 -13.58
C LEU A 265 -0.35 -15.17 -14.47
N PRO A 266 -1.55 -14.60 -14.56
CA PRO A 266 -1.73 -13.28 -15.16
C PRO A 266 -1.12 -12.19 -14.29
N ILE A 267 -0.87 -11.00 -14.89
CA ILE A 267 -0.53 -9.80 -14.14
C ILE A 267 -1.77 -8.90 -13.94
N VAL A 268 -1.79 -8.10 -12.88
CA VAL A 268 -2.76 -7.01 -12.69
C VAL A 268 -2.05 -5.74 -12.25
N ALA A 269 -2.66 -4.59 -12.49
CA ALA A 269 -2.15 -3.30 -12.01
C ALA A 269 -2.62 -3.03 -10.60
N GLY A 270 -1.72 -2.61 -9.71
CA GLY A 270 -2.03 -2.08 -8.39
C GLY A 270 -1.38 -0.72 -8.17
N GLY A 271 -2.15 0.23 -7.62
CA GLY A 271 -1.71 1.62 -7.47
C GLY A 271 -0.70 1.82 -6.35
N ASP A 272 -0.90 1.13 -5.24
CA ASP A 272 -0.13 1.26 -3.98
C ASP A 272 -0.09 2.72 -3.48
N ARG A 273 -1.26 3.37 -3.54
CA ARG A 273 -1.41 4.80 -3.29
C ARG A 273 -1.45 5.10 -1.80
N HIS A 274 -0.54 5.98 -1.35
CA HIS A 274 -0.45 6.45 0.04
C HIS A 274 -0.62 7.98 0.18
N GLY A 275 -0.71 8.72 -0.92
CA GLY A 275 -0.93 10.16 -0.95
C GLY A 275 -2.28 10.54 -1.58
N CYS A 276 -2.42 11.79 -2.01
CA CYS A 276 -3.61 12.28 -2.70
C CYS A 276 -3.61 12.01 -4.22
N GLU A 277 -2.45 11.68 -4.80
CA GLU A 277 -2.35 11.37 -6.22
C GLU A 277 -3.01 10.02 -6.50
N PRO A 278 -3.97 9.92 -7.45
CA PRO A 278 -4.61 8.63 -7.79
C PRO A 278 -3.62 7.63 -8.38
N ALA A 279 -4.04 6.37 -8.50
CA ALA A 279 -3.22 5.27 -8.98
C ALA A 279 -2.53 5.58 -10.32
N ALA A 280 -1.22 5.31 -10.39
CA ALA A 280 -0.42 5.53 -11.59
C ALA A 280 -0.54 4.42 -12.64
N VAL A 281 -1.22 3.34 -12.29
CA VAL A 281 -1.49 2.18 -13.15
C VAL A 281 -2.91 1.71 -12.92
N LEU A 282 -3.60 1.32 -13.98
CA LEU A 282 -4.99 0.86 -13.94
C LEU A 282 -5.15 -0.39 -14.78
N ASN A 283 -6.15 -1.22 -14.45
CA ASN A 283 -6.55 -2.35 -15.28
C ASN A 283 -7.68 -1.90 -16.21
N LEU A 284 -7.64 -2.31 -17.47
CA LEU A 284 -8.72 -2.13 -18.44
C LEU A 284 -9.51 -3.44 -18.55
N SER A 285 -10.84 -3.35 -18.61
CA SER A 285 -11.74 -4.51 -18.58
C SER A 285 -12.93 -4.33 -19.53
N GLN A 286 -13.52 -5.44 -19.96
CA GLN A 286 -14.80 -5.48 -20.67
C GLN A 286 -15.98 -5.72 -19.71
N ALA A 287 -15.69 -5.97 -18.45
CA ALA A 287 -16.70 -6.26 -17.43
C ALA A 287 -17.54 -5.03 -17.09
N ASP A 288 -18.77 -5.28 -16.66
CA ASP A 288 -19.74 -4.30 -16.15
C ASP A 288 -19.88 -4.32 -14.61
N CYS A 289 -19.06 -5.14 -13.97
CA CYS A 289 -18.99 -5.21 -12.52
C CYS A 289 -17.63 -5.75 -12.07
N PHE A 290 -17.29 -5.55 -10.79
CA PHE A 290 -16.02 -6.01 -10.23
C PHE A 290 -15.87 -7.54 -10.32
N ALA A 291 -16.94 -8.32 -10.06
CA ALA A 291 -16.91 -9.77 -10.17
C ALA A 291 -16.64 -10.25 -11.62
N GLY A 292 -17.13 -9.51 -12.61
CA GLY A 292 -16.82 -9.75 -14.03
C GLY A 292 -15.33 -9.55 -14.31
N PHE A 293 -14.72 -8.47 -13.80
CA PHE A 293 -13.28 -8.27 -13.89
C PHE A 293 -12.50 -9.41 -13.24
N VAL A 294 -12.91 -9.85 -12.04
CA VAL A 294 -12.29 -11.02 -11.38
C VAL A 294 -12.35 -12.25 -12.28
N SER A 295 -13.49 -12.47 -12.96
CA SER A 295 -13.65 -13.60 -13.91
C SER A 295 -12.69 -13.50 -15.10
N GLU A 296 -12.47 -12.30 -15.66
CA GLU A 296 -11.47 -12.10 -16.72
C GLU A 296 -10.07 -12.51 -16.29
N ILE A 297 -9.68 -12.14 -15.05
CA ILE A 297 -8.35 -12.49 -14.53
C ILE A 297 -8.25 -13.98 -14.20
N ARG A 298 -9.20 -14.53 -13.46
CA ARG A 298 -9.12 -15.91 -12.93
C ARG A 298 -9.38 -16.97 -13.99
N ARG A 299 -10.42 -16.76 -14.83
CA ARG A 299 -10.91 -17.79 -15.76
C ARG A 299 -10.37 -17.58 -17.17
N GLU A 300 -10.45 -16.36 -17.69
CA GLU A 300 -9.99 -16.06 -19.04
C GLU A 300 -8.47 -15.85 -19.09
N ARG A 301 -7.84 -15.59 -17.94
CA ARG A 301 -6.40 -15.31 -17.79
C ARG A 301 -5.95 -14.18 -18.70
N ARG A 302 -6.79 -13.17 -18.82
CA ARG A 302 -6.61 -11.99 -19.65
C ARG A 302 -6.44 -10.76 -18.77
N SER A 303 -5.45 -9.95 -19.08
CA SER A 303 -5.16 -8.69 -18.40
C SER A 303 -4.74 -7.63 -19.40
N GLU A 304 -5.25 -6.43 -19.24
CA GLU A 304 -4.80 -5.25 -19.95
C GLU A 304 -4.54 -4.13 -18.95
N ILE A 305 -3.33 -3.55 -18.97
CA ILE A 305 -2.86 -2.54 -18.03
C ILE A 305 -2.58 -1.24 -18.78
N VAL A 306 -3.00 -0.12 -18.21
CA VAL A 306 -2.63 1.21 -18.69
C VAL A 306 -1.76 1.92 -17.66
N LEU A 307 -0.62 2.45 -18.12
CA LEU A 307 0.29 3.29 -17.35
C LEU A 307 -0.14 4.74 -17.51
N MET A 308 -0.58 5.37 -16.41
CA MET A 308 -1.09 6.73 -16.40
C MET A 308 0.08 7.75 -16.47
N PRO A 309 -0.18 9.03 -16.84
CA PRO A 309 0.86 10.03 -17.00
C PRO A 309 1.80 10.19 -15.79
N GLN A 310 1.26 10.09 -14.57
CA GLN A 310 2.03 10.20 -13.33
C GLN A 310 3.07 9.07 -13.16
N TYR A 311 2.91 7.93 -13.81
CA TYR A 311 3.93 6.87 -13.79
C TYR A 311 5.25 7.33 -14.46
N ARG A 312 5.21 8.37 -15.30
CA ARG A 312 6.40 8.98 -15.92
C ARG A 312 7.17 9.88 -14.97
N GLU A 313 6.57 10.31 -13.86
CA GLU A 313 7.28 11.12 -12.87
C GLU A 313 8.35 10.28 -12.14
N PRO A 314 9.45 10.89 -11.70
CA PRO A 314 10.44 10.19 -10.90
C PRO A 314 9.83 9.61 -9.63
N LEU A 315 10.10 8.34 -9.36
CA LEU A 315 9.50 7.65 -8.20
C LEU A 315 9.82 8.33 -6.88
N GLY A 316 11.08 8.77 -6.67
CA GLY A 316 11.47 9.51 -5.47
C GLY A 316 10.70 10.81 -5.29
N PHE A 317 10.38 11.50 -6.39
CA PHE A 317 9.56 12.71 -6.34
C PHE A 317 8.09 12.37 -5.96
N ARG A 318 7.50 11.33 -6.53
CA ARG A 318 6.14 10.89 -6.17
C ARG A 318 6.03 10.44 -4.71
N LYS A 319 7.05 9.74 -4.19
CA LYS A 319 7.13 9.40 -2.75
C LYS A 319 7.21 10.64 -1.87
N LEU A 320 7.97 11.66 -2.28
CA LEU A 320 8.03 12.93 -1.56
C LEU A 320 6.69 13.68 -1.60
N GLN A 321 5.95 13.62 -2.73
CA GLN A 321 4.59 14.17 -2.80
C GLN A 321 3.66 13.50 -1.77
N ALA A 322 3.70 12.18 -1.64
CA ALA A 322 2.93 11.49 -0.61
C ALA A 322 3.30 11.93 0.82
N VAL A 323 4.59 12.20 1.09
CA VAL A 323 5.03 12.78 2.37
C VAL A 323 4.43 14.18 2.58
N TRP A 324 4.43 15.03 1.56
CA TRP A 324 3.78 16.35 1.66
C TRP A 324 2.29 16.23 1.95
N ASP A 325 1.61 15.28 1.29
CA ASP A 325 0.20 15.02 1.52
C ASP A 325 -0.09 14.58 2.97
N VAL A 326 0.73 13.71 3.55
CA VAL A 326 0.59 13.32 4.96
C VAL A 326 0.79 14.50 5.91
N LEU A 327 1.72 15.42 5.60
CA LEU A 327 2.06 16.57 6.44
C LEU A 327 1.16 17.81 6.24
N ARG A 328 0.23 17.78 5.28
CA ARG A 328 -0.70 18.89 4.99
C ARG A 328 -1.90 18.85 5.93
N GLU A 329 -2.57 20.00 6.11
CA GLU A 329 -3.84 20.12 6.81
C GLU A 329 -5.01 19.89 5.84
N TYR A 330 -6.05 19.21 6.32
CA TYR A 330 -7.28 18.95 5.56
C TYR A 330 -8.50 19.21 6.46
N PRO A 331 -8.90 20.49 6.64
CA PRO A 331 -10.02 20.87 7.52
C PRO A 331 -11.35 20.26 7.08
N GLU A 332 -11.47 19.89 5.81
CA GLU A 332 -12.67 19.30 5.20
C GLU A 332 -12.84 17.79 5.43
N HIS A 333 -11.81 17.08 5.90
CA HIS A 333 -11.89 15.62 6.03
C HIS A 333 -12.94 15.16 7.03
N SER A 334 -13.74 14.18 6.62
CA SER A 334 -14.91 13.69 7.34
C SER A 334 -14.58 12.72 8.49
N ASP A 335 -13.40 12.12 8.47
CA ASP A 335 -12.95 11.15 9.49
C ASP A 335 -12.33 11.81 10.75
N GLY A 336 -12.20 13.13 10.75
CA GLY A 336 -11.63 13.89 11.86
C GLY A 336 -10.10 13.96 11.88
N LYS A 337 -9.38 13.25 10.99
CA LYS A 337 -7.91 13.30 10.88
C LYS A 337 -7.45 14.53 10.08
N ARG A 338 -7.88 15.72 10.54
CA ARG A 338 -7.74 17.00 9.82
C ARG A 338 -6.34 17.58 9.90
N GLN A 339 -5.70 17.43 11.07
CA GLN A 339 -4.35 17.90 11.28
C GLN A 339 -3.33 16.82 10.92
N TRP A 340 -2.16 17.23 10.46
CA TRP A 340 -1.07 16.28 10.20
C TRP A 340 -0.67 15.47 11.45
N THR A 341 -0.83 16.08 12.64
CA THR A 341 -0.57 15.45 13.94
C THR A 341 -1.55 14.33 14.29
N ASP A 342 -2.75 14.35 13.70
CA ASP A 342 -3.74 13.28 13.87
C ASP A 342 -3.38 12.03 13.04
N ARG A 343 -2.52 12.21 12.02
CA ARG A 343 -2.10 11.16 11.10
C ARG A 343 -0.75 10.53 11.44
N ILE A 344 0.02 11.14 12.32
CA ILE A 344 1.29 10.56 12.80
C ILE A 344 1.06 9.94 14.16
N LEU A 345 1.40 8.66 14.28
CA LEU A 345 1.20 7.86 15.48
C LEU A 345 2.52 7.39 16.04
N VAL A 346 2.59 7.34 17.36
CA VAL A 346 3.74 6.81 18.11
C VAL A 346 3.27 5.58 18.87
N ARG A 347 3.98 4.49 18.71
CA ARG A 347 3.75 3.27 19.48
C ARG A 347 4.39 3.42 20.85
N ASP A 348 3.64 3.21 21.92
CA ASP A 348 4.16 3.23 23.28
C ASP A 348 4.78 1.87 23.68
N GLY A 349 5.42 1.81 24.85
CA GLY A 349 6.04 0.59 25.38
C GLY A 349 5.04 -0.53 25.73
N SER A 350 3.74 -0.25 25.70
CA SER A 350 2.66 -1.25 25.88
C SER A 350 2.10 -1.73 24.54
N GLY A 351 2.58 -1.16 23.42
CA GLY A 351 2.13 -1.48 22.07
C GLY A 351 0.93 -0.66 21.59
N HIS A 352 0.41 0.28 22.37
CA HIS A 352 -0.69 1.16 21.94
C HIS A 352 -0.16 2.30 21.07
N PHE A 353 -0.99 2.72 20.12
CA PHE A 353 -0.73 3.86 19.25
C PHE A 353 -1.39 5.11 19.83
N GLN A 354 -0.63 6.19 19.89
CA GLN A 354 -1.11 7.53 20.25
C GLN A 354 -0.76 8.49 19.15
N THR A 355 -1.69 9.35 18.76
CA THR A 355 -1.44 10.41 17.78
C THR A 355 -0.50 11.47 18.37
N LEU A 356 0.19 12.22 17.53
CA LEU A 356 1.00 13.35 18.01
C LEU A 356 0.12 14.43 18.66
N SER A 357 -1.13 14.62 18.19
CA SER A 357 -2.08 15.54 18.79
C SER A 357 -2.44 15.16 20.23
N GLU A 358 -2.62 13.86 20.52
CA GLU A 358 -2.85 13.36 21.87
C GLU A 358 -1.61 13.52 22.75
N LEU A 359 -0.42 13.16 22.22
CA LEU A 359 0.83 13.27 22.95
C LEU A 359 1.22 14.71 23.32
N TRP A 360 0.79 15.68 22.52
CA TRP A 360 1.03 17.10 22.79
C TRP A 360 -0.10 17.76 23.59
N GLU A 361 -1.01 16.98 24.17
CA GLU A 361 -2.06 17.42 25.09
C GLU A 361 -2.87 18.62 24.59
N GLY A 362 -3.27 18.57 23.32
CA GLY A 362 -4.04 19.66 22.69
C GLY A 362 -3.25 20.96 22.47
N ALA A 363 -1.91 20.92 22.61
CA ALA A 363 -1.09 22.03 22.16
C ALA A 363 -1.32 22.27 20.67
N ARG A 364 -1.59 23.54 20.30
CA ARG A 364 -1.83 23.93 18.90
C ARG A 364 -0.60 23.74 18.00
N SER A 365 0.57 23.51 18.60
CA SER A 365 1.84 23.28 17.90
C SER A 365 2.74 22.37 18.72
N GLY A 366 3.42 21.45 18.03
CA GLY A 366 4.42 20.58 18.62
C GLY A 366 5.73 21.30 18.97
N PRO A 367 6.75 20.53 19.41
CA PRO A 367 8.06 21.07 19.67
C PRO A 367 8.56 21.86 18.46
N PHE A 368 9.08 23.06 18.68
CA PHE A 368 9.54 24.00 17.63
C PHE A 368 10.42 23.33 16.55
N ALA A 369 11.29 22.40 16.94
CA ALA A 369 12.18 21.71 16.02
C ALA A 369 11.40 20.80 15.02
N ILE A 370 10.29 20.21 15.45
CA ILE A 370 9.44 19.34 14.60
C ILE A 370 8.65 20.23 13.63
N GLU A 371 8.03 21.30 14.15
CA GLU A 371 7.30 22.27 13.31
C GLU A 371 8.22 22.97 12.30
N ALA A 372 9.42 23.34 12.70
CA ALA A 372 10.42 23.91 11.78
C ALA A 372 10.83 22.90 10.69
N SER A 373 10.98 21.62 11.04
CA SER A 373 11.33 20.56 10.08
C SER A 373 10.17 20.31 9.11
N ARG A 374 8.92 20.29 9.61
CA ARG A 374 7.71 20.23 8.78
C ARG A 374 7.65 21.43 7.82
N ALA A 375 7.77 22.65 8.33
CA ALA A 375 7.73 23.87 7.53
C ALA A 375 8.80 23.87 6.44
N LEU A 376 10.03 23.40 6.74
CA LEU A 376 11.10 23.24 5.74
C LEU A 376 10.69 22.21 4.67
N THR A 377 10.20 21.06 5.07
CA THR A 377 9.75 19.98 4.16
C THR A 377 8.63 20.50 3.26
N MET A 378 7.63 21.18 3.81
CA MET A 378 6.51 21.77 3.06
C MET A 378 6.96 22.91 2.14
N SER A 379 8.06 23.65 2.47
CA SER A 379 8.59 24.69 1.61
C SER A 379 9.13 24.16 0.28
N LEU A 380 9.61 22.90 0.25
CA LEU A 380 10.09 22.25 -0.96
C LEU A 380 8.96 21.96 -1.98
N GLU A 381 7.71 21.95 -1.54
CA GLU A 381 6.53 21.80 -2.41
C GLU A 381 6.28 23.08 -3.25
N ARG A 382 6.77 24.24 -2.79
CA ARG A 382 6.50 25.53 -3.46
C ARG A 382 7.34 25.68 -4.73
N TRP A 383 6.73 26.18 -5.78
CA TRP A 383 7.45 26.61 -6.96
C TRP A 383 8.36 27.84 -6.61
N PRO A 384 9.66 27.90 -7.02
CA PRO A 384 10.34 26.99 -7.96
C PRO A 384 11.04 25.78 -7.33
N LEU A 385 11.06 25.64 -5.98
CA LEU A 385 11.78 24.55 -5.29
C LEU A 385 11.27 23.17 -5.71
N ARG A 386 9.97 23.03 -5.87
CA ARG A 386 9.35 21.77 -6.36
C ARG A 386 9.96 21.31 -7.68
N ASN A 387 10.16 22.22 -8.62
CA ASN A 387 10.75 21.89 -9.92
C ASN A 387 12.23 21.50 -9.79
N ALA A 388 12.98 22.17 -8.91
CA ALA A 388 14.38 21.84 -8.65
C ALA A 388 14.49 20.44 -8.02
N VAL A 389 13.64 20.12 -7.06
CA VAL A 389 13.55 18.79 -6.43
C VAL A 389 13.18 17.73 -7.47
N ARG A 390 12.15 17.98 -8.30
CA ARG A 390 11.76 17.07 -9.38
C ARG A 390 12.90 16.80 -10.35
N LEU A 391 13.67 17.82 -10.75
CA LEU A 391 14.83 17.67 -11.61
C LEU A 391 15.97 16.89 -10.94
N ALA A 392 16.19 17.06 -9.65
CA ALA A 392 17.18 16.29 -8.90
C ALA A 392 16.84 14.78 -8.93
N TYR A 393 15.57 14.42 -8.78
CA TYR A 393 15.12 13.03 -8.90
C TYR A 393 15.07 12.53 -10.37
N ALA A 394 14.97 13.40 -11.36
CA ALA A 394 14.99 13.00 -12.78
C ALA A 394 16.32 12.38 -13.23
N THR A 395 17.42 12.69 -12.53
CA THR A 395 18.73 12.07 -12.78
C THR A 395 18.76 10.59 -12.41
N GLU A 396 17.91 10.13 -11.47
CA GLU A 396 17.76 8.71 -11.12
C GLU A 396 17.25 7.88 -12.30
N ARG A 397 16.45 8.46 -13.20
CA ARG A 397 15.96 7.77 -14.41
C ARG A 397 17.06 7.39 -15.39
N ARG A 398 18.13 8.19 -15.50
CA ARG A 398 19.22 7.94 -16.47
C ARG A 398 20.15 6.82 -16.02
N MET A 399 20.11 6.46 -14.75
CA MET A 399 20.93 5.38 -14.18
C MET A 399 20.18 4.04 -14.08
N ALA A 400 18.86 4.04 -14.33
CA ALA A 400 17.98 2.86 -14.20
C ALA A 400 17.42 2.35 -15.55
N ALA A 401 17.77 3.00 -16.67
CA ALA A 401 17.50 2.57 -18.03
C ALA A 401 18.73 1.89 -18.63
#